data_792a36994a29a34389ea2a2348aec8e5
#
_entry.id   792a36994a29a34389ea2a2348aec8e5
#
_cell.length_a   1.000
_cell.length_b   1.000
_cell.length_c   1.000
_cell.angle_alpha   90.00
_cell.angle_beta   90.00
_cell.angle_gamma   90.00
#
_symmetry.space_group_name_H-M   'P 1'
#
loop_
_entity.id
_entity.type
_entity.pdbx_description
1 polymer ?
#
loop_
_entity_poly.entity_id
_entity_poly.type
_entity_poly.pdbx_seq_one_letter_code
_entity_poly.pdbx_strand_id
1 'polypeptide(L)'
;MKPAGTPDRVLIDLVRKVHALGRRAVREYRPVVDDILRSGSRDAARIEHALDGMLDFCDHAPMLELYKALCRHYWEIDPEAAVSYVQAYRERWDSDKQGDAA
;
A
#
# COMPACT_ATOMS: atom_id res chain seq x y z
N MET A 1 -23.49 -32.43 -5.47
CA MET A 1 -22.92 -31.54 -4.52
C MET A 1 -21.55 -31.04 -4.96
N LYS A 2 -21.29 -29.80 -4.74
CA LYS A 2 -20.04 -29.23 -5.18
C LYS A 2 -18.89 -29.65 -4.27
N PRO A 3 -17.76 -30.09 -4.81
CA PRO A 3 -16.64 -30.46 -3.97
C PRO A 3 -16.09 -29.24 -3.26
N ALA A 4 -15.88 -29.41 -1.98
CA ALA A 4 -15.23 -28.37 -1.20
C ALA A 4 -13.79 -28.26 -1.66
N GLY A 5 -13.27 -27.11 -1.75
CA GLY A 5 -11.89 -26.91 -2.12
C GLY A 5 -11.63 -26.72 -3.60
N THR A 6 -12.62 -26.93 -4.43
CA THR A 6 -12.46 -26.60 -5.84
C THR A 6 -12.69 -25.12 -6.02
N PRO A 7 -11.69 -24.34 -6.44
CA PRO A 7 -11.89 -22.91 -6.61
C PRO A 7 -12.93 -22.66 -7.68
N ASP A 8 -13.83 -21.79 -7.34
CA ASP A 8 -14.80 -21.30 -8.26
C ASP A 8 -14.10 -20.48 -9.32
N ARG A 9 -14.56 -20.58 -10.56
CA ARG A 9 -14.00 -19.77 -11.65
C ARG A 9 -14.18 -18.27 -11.34
N VAL A 10 -15.30 -17.90 -10.74
CA VAL A 10 -15.55 -16.52 -10.37
C VAL A 10 -14.51 -16.04 -9.35
N LEU A 11 -14.18 -16.89 -8.38
CA LEU A 11 -13.18 -16.55 -7.39
C LEU A 11 -11.80 -16.37 -8.02
N ILE A 12 -11.42 -17.27 -8.94
CA ILE A 12 -10.15 -17.16 -9.62
C ILE A 12 -10.07 -15.87 -10.42
N ASP A 13 -11.14 -15.55 -11.14
CA ASP A 13 -11.18 -14.32 -11.92
C ASP A 13 -11.09 -13.08 -11.03
N LEU A 14 -11.74 -13.12 -9.88
CA LEU A 14 -11.69 -12.01 -8.94
C LEU A 14 -10.27 -11.80 -8.41
N VAL A 15 -9.59 -12.89 -8.04
CA VAL A 15 -8.21 -12.81 -7.56
C VAL A 15 -7.31 -12.23 -8.64
N ARG A 16 -7.48 -12.66 -9.90
CA ARG A 16 -6.67 -12.13 -10.99
C ARG A 16 -6.90 -10.64 -11.19
N LYS A 17 -8.15 -10.20 -11.07
CA LYS A 17 -8.48 -8.78 -11.22
C LYS A 17 -7.87 -7.95 -10.08
N VAL A 18 -7.91 -8.45 -8.86
CA VAL A 18 -7.31 -7.77 -7.72
C VAL A 18 -5.81 -7.62 -7.93
N HIS A 19 -5.15 -8.70 -8.38
CA HIS A 19 -3.71 -8.64 -8.65
C HIS A 19 -3.39 -7.67 -9.79
N ALA A 20 -4.22 -7.65 -10.82
CA ALA A 20 -4.02 -6.73 -11.94
C ALA A 20 -4.16 -5.28 -11.49
N LEU A 21 -5.12 -4.99 -10.60
CA LEU A 21 -5.29 -3.64 -10.05
C LEU A 21 -4.06 -3.22 -9.25
N GLY A 22 -3.50 -4.13 -8.46
CA GLY A 22 -2.30 -3.84 -7.69
C GLY A 22 -1.12 -3.49 -8.59
N ARG A 23 -0.91 -4.28 -9.66
CA ARG A 23 0.17 -4.00 -10.60
C ARG A 23 -0.04 -2.69 -11.34
N ARG A 24 -1.28 -2.39 -11.69
CA ARG A 24 -1.62 -1.14 -12.35
C ARG A 24 -1.35 0.05 -11.41
N ALA A 25 -1.75 -0.08 -10.16
CA ALA A 25 -1.53 0.97 -9.18
C ALA A 25 -0.03 1.23 -8.99
N VAL A 26 0.80 0.18 -8.95
CA VAL A 26 2.24 0.34 -8.87
C VAL A 26 2.78 1.13 -10.07
N ARG A 27 2.30 0.79 -11.27
CA ARG A 27 2.75 1.52 -12.47
C ARG A 27 2.38 3.00 -12.43
N GLU A 28 1.24 3.31 -11.80
CA GLU A 28 0.79 4.71 -11.69
C GLU A 28 1.53 5.46 -10.60
N TYR A 29 1.80 4.80 -9.48
CA TYR A 29 2.39 5.49 -8.33
C TYR A 29 3.92 5.50 -8.33
N ARG A 30 4.56 4.51 -8.97
CA ARG A 30 6.03 4.48 -8.98
C ARG A 30 6.66 5.76 -9.52
N PRO A 31 6.21 6.31 -10.67
CA PRO A 31 6.80 7.57 -11.14
C PRO A 31 6.56 8.73 -10.18
N VAL A 32 5.41 8.75 -9.51
CA VAL A 32 5.10 9.81 -8.55
C VAL A 32 6.06 9.74 -7.36
N VAL A 33 6.22 8.54 -6.79
CA VAL A 33 7.12 8.34 -5.66
C VAL A 33 8.57 8.63 -6.07
N ASP A 34 8.99 8.10 -7.22
CA ASP A 34 10.35 8.34 -7.69
C ASP A 34 10.64 9.82 -7.87
N ASP A 35 9.68 10.56 -8.39
CA ASP A 35 9.85 12.01 -8.57
C ASP A 35 9.95 12.72 -7.22
N ILE A 36 9.11 12.38 -6.27
CA ILE A 36 9.16 12.97 -4.94
C ILE A 36 10.51 12.70 -4.28
N LEU A 37 10.98 11.45 -4.36
CA LEU A 37 12.24 11.08 -3.74
C LEU A 37 13.44 11.74 -4.42
N ARG A 38 13.45 11.76 -5.75
CA ARG A 38 14.57 12.35 -6.48
C ARG A 38 14.66 13.85 -6.30
N SER A 39 13.51 14.51 -6.29
CA SER A 39 13.49 15.97 -6.15
C SER A 39 13.64 16.41 -4.69
N GLY A 40 13.50 15.47 -3.74
CA GLY A 40 13.51 15.83 -2.33
C GLY A 40 12.32 16.70 -1.96
N SER A 41 11.19 16.51 -2.64
CA SER A 41 10.00 17.35 -2.43
C SER A 41 9.58 17.35 -0.98
N ARG A 42 9.26 18.52 -0.46
CA ARG A 42 8.74 18.69 0.91
C ARG A 42 7.27 19.07 0.90
N ASP A 43 6.59 18.88 -0.23
CA ASP A 43 5.18 19.19 -0.38
C ASP A 43 4.35 18.14 0.34
N ALA A 44 3.93 18.46 1.57
CA ALA A 44 3.18 17.53 2.40
C ALA A 44 1.89 17.07 1.75
N ALA A 45 1.18 18.00 1.11
CA ALA A 45 -0.10 17.65 0.46
C ALA A 45 0.10 16.62 -0.64
N ARG A 46 1.15 16.79 -1.43
CA ARG A 46 1.46 15.85 -2.50
C ARG A 46 1.85 14.49 -1.96
N ILE A 47 2.69 14.46 -0.93
CA ILE A 47 3.14 13.24 -0.30
C ILE A 47 1.94 12.49 0.30
N GLU A 48 1.09 13.20 1.03
CA GLU A 48 -0.06 12.57 1.68
C GLU A 48 -1.08 12.08 0.68
N HIS A 49 -1.27 12.83 -0.40
CA HIS A 49 -2.19 12.37 -1.46
C HIS A 49 -1.71 11.04 -2.04
N ALA A 50 -0.40 10.91 -2.26
CA ALA A 50 0.15 9.66 -2.77
C ALA A 50 0.01 8.54 -1.74
N LEU A 51 0.35 8.79 -0.48
CA LEU A 51 0.25 7.77 0.56
C LEU A 51 -1.19 7.31 0.73
N ASP A 52 -2.15 8.24 0.72
CA ASP A 52 -3.57 7.89 0.85
C ASP A 52 -4.02 6.96 -0.28
N GLY A 53 -3.58 7.24 -1.50
CA GLY A 53 -3.97 6.42 -2.64
C GLY A 53 -3.29 5.07 -2.67
N MET A 54 -2.07 4.99 -2.14
CA MET A 54 -1.29 3.75 -2.15
C MET A 54 -1.72 2.78 -1.05
N LEU A 55 -2.29 3.30 0.04
CA LEU A 55 -2.61 2.49 1.21
C LEU A 55 -3.51 1.31 0.87
N ASP A 56 -4.49 1.51 0.01
CA ASP A 56 -5.45 0.48 -0.36
C ASP A 56 -4.82 -0.69 -1.11
N PHE A 57 -3.61 -0.52 -1.61
CA PHE A 57 -2.92 -1.54 -2.42
C PHE A 57 -1.68 -2.11 -1.73
N CYS A 58 -1.51 -1.85 -0.43
CA CYS A 58 -0.30 -2.28 0.28
C CYS A 58 -0.28 -3.77 0.63
N ASP A 59 -1.34 -4.50 0.32
CA ASP A 59 -1.30 -5.96 0.34
C ASP A 59 -0.45 -6.51 -0.81
N HIS A 60 -0.18 -5.69 -1.82
CA HIS A 60 0.69 -6.04 -2.94
C HIS A 60 2.11 -5.60 -2.59
N ALA A 61 3.03 -6.56 -2.51
CA ALA A 61 4.37 -6.30 -1.98
C ALA A 61 5.11 -5.13 -2.67
N PRO A 62 5.09 -5.01 -4.00
CA PRO A 62 5.77 -3.87 -4.62
C PRO A 62 5.18 -2.52 -4.21
N MET A 63 3.86 -2.46 -3.98
CA MET A 63 3.26 -1.22 -3.50
C MET A 63 3.70 -0.91 -2.08
N LEU A 64 3.78 -1.93 -1.23
CA LEU A 64 4.24 -1.73 0.13
C LEU A 64 5.65 -1.16 0.17
N GLU A 65 6.53 -1.61 -0.75
CA GLU A 65 7.88 -1.06 -0.81
C GLU A 65 7.89 0.41 -1.17
N LEU A 66 7.04 0.82 -2.10
CA LEU A 66 6.90 2.23 -2.45
C LEU A 66 6.36 3.03 -1.27
N TYR A 67 5.38 2.48 -0.58
CA TYR A 67 4.77 3.12 0.58
C TYR A 67 5.81 3.33 1.68
N LYS A 68 6.59 2.30 1.97
CA LYS A 68 7.65 2.40 2.98
C LYS A 68 8.68 3.46 2.61
N ALA A 69 9.09 3.48 1.35
CA ALA A 69 10.09 4.45 0.90
C ALA A 69 9.59 5.87 1.06
N LEU A 70 8.32 6.09 0.71
CA LEU A 70 7.74 7.42 0.83
C LEU A 70 7.54 7.81 2.29
N CYS A 71 7.15 6.87 3.16
CA CYS A 71 7.04 7.15 4.59
C CYS A 71 8.40 7.53 5.18
N ARG A 72 9.50 6.86 4.77
CA ARG A 72 10.84 7.21 5.24
C ARG A 72 11.22 8.62 4.82
N HIS A 73 10.89 9.00 3.59
CA HIS A 73 11.13 10.36 3.13
C HIS A 73 10.30 11.36 3.94
N TYR A 74 9.04 11.05 4.17
CA TYR A 74 8.13 11.93 4.89
C TYR A 74 8.54 12.09 6.35
N TRP A 75 9.16 11.06 6.92
CA TRP A 75 9.69 11.13 8.28
C TRP A 75 10.65 12.30 8.46
N GLU A 76 11.45 12.59 7.45
CA GLU A 76 12.41 13.68 7.50
C GLU A 76 11.75 15.05 7.46
N ILE A 77 10.50 15.09 7.03
CA ILE A 77 9.75 16.34 6.88
C ILE A 77 8.79 16.54 8.05
N ASP A 78 8.02 15.51 8.36
CA ASP A 78 6.98 15.56 9.38
C ASP A 78 6.89 14.18 10.03
N PRO A 79 7.68 13.93 11.08
CA PRO A 79 7.70 12.60 11.71
C PRO A 79 6.37 12.16 12.27
N GLU A 80 5.58 13.07 12.84
CA GLU A 80 4.29 12.69 13.40
C GLU A 80 3.33 12.22 12.31
N ALA A 81 3.30 12.92 11.20
CA ALA A 81 2.47 12.53 10.09
C ALA A 81 2.93 11.20 9.50
N ALA A 82 4.25 11.01 9.36
CA ALA A 82 4.78 9.75 8.86
C ALA A 82 4.39 8.59 9.75
N VAL A 83 4.46 8.76 11.07
CA VAL A 83 4.04 7.72 12.01
C VAL A 83 2.56 7.40 11.83
N SER A 84 1.72 8.43 11.60
CA SER A 84 0.30 8.20 11.35
C SER A 84 0.07 7.28 10.15
N TYR A 85 0.87 7.43 9.10
CA TYR A 85 0.73 6.59 7.91
C TYR A 85 1.24 5.18 8.16
N VAL A 86 2.29 5.02 8.96
CA VAL A 86 2.73 3.68 9.37
C VAL A 86 1.64 2.99 10.20
N GLN A 87 1.04 3.72 11.12
CA GLN A 87 -0.05 3.16 11.92
C GLN A 87 -1.25 2.80 11.06
N ALA A 88 -1.59 3.65 10.07
CA ALA A 88 -2.70 3.35 9.16
C ALA A 88 -2.46 2.05 8.41
N TYR A 89 -1.23 1.82 7.95
CA TYR A 89 -0.88 0.56 7.31
C TYR A 89 -1.06 -0.61 8.27
N ARG A 90 -0.57 -0.48 9.50
CA ARG A 90 -0.65 -1.57 10.47
C ARG A 90 -2.09 -1.90 10.81
N GLU A 91 -2.93 -0.90 10.97
CA GLU A 91 -4.34 -1.11 11.25
C GLU A 91 -5.05 -1.78 10.10
N ARG A 92 -4.71 -1.39 8.88
CA ARG A 92 -5.37 -1.91 7.70
C ARG A 92 -4.93 -3.33 7.35
N TRP A 93 -3.62 -3.61 7.43
CA TRP A 93 -3.05 -4.83 6.86
C TRP A 93 -2.39 -5.74 7.89
N ASP A 94 -1.98 -5.22 9.06
CA ASP A 94 -1.29 -5.98 10.08
C ASP A 94 -2.11 -6.22 11.33
N SER A 95 -3.36 -5.77 11.38
CA SER A 95 -4.17 -5.89 12.59
C SER A 95 -4.40 -7.35 12.98
N ASP A 96 -4.48 -8.24 12.01
CA ASP A 96 -4.67 -9.67 12.31
C ASP A 96 -3.50 -10.24 13.07
N LYS A 97 -2.28 -9.83 12.73
CA LYS A 97 -1.10 -10.29 13.44
C LYS A 97 -1.08 -9.79 14.87
N GLN A 98 -1.52 -8.58 15.08
CA GLN A 98 -1.59 -8.02 16.43
C GLN A 98 -2.63 -8.76 17.26
N GLY A 99 -3.73 -9.11 16.65
CA GLY A 99 -4.76 -9.88 17.34
C GLY A 99 -4.26 -11.23 17.80
N ASP A 100 -3.45 -11.87 16.97
CA ASP A 100 -2.90 -13.18 17.29
C ASP A 100 -1.91 -13.13 18.43
N ALA A 101 -1.23 -12.02 18.60
CA ALA A 101 -0.25 -11.87 19.64
C ALA A 101 -0.87 -11.71 21.03
N ALA A 102 -2.13 -11.43 21.08
CA ALA A 102 -2.80 -11.16 22.35
C ALA A 102 -3.07 -12.42 23.17
#